data_a1345c8b559a000fb80a10b7aad57880
#
_entry.id   a1345c8b559a000fb80a10b7aad57880
#
_cell.length_a   1.000
_cell.length_b   1.000
_cell.length_c   1.000
_cell.angle_alpha   90.00
_cell.angle_beta   90.00
_cell.angle_gamma   90.00
#
_symmetry.space_group_name_H-M   'P 1'
#
loop_
_entity.id
_entity.type
_entity.pdbx_description
1 polymer ?
#
loop_
_entity_poly.entity_id
_entity_poly.type
_entity_poly.pdbx_seq_one_letter_code
_entity_poly.pdbx_strand_id
1 'polypeptide(L)'
;MSILVTGGCGFIGSNLVHYLLSKGARVVNVDCMSYNSHAPDIPDKSNYVFIRKNLRDADIYQILIDHNIQYVYHLAAQTHVDLSFRNSVHFSQDNVVGTHNLLEAVCKYGKCKRFVHMSTDEVYGQVFDNVNETAIMNPTNPYAATKCGAEMLVRAYGHSYGLEYVIARGNNVYGPRQYPDKLIPIFLGKMFKGQPCEIHGDGNAQRHFVFVRDVCEALETMMSSGTPGEVYNIACPDEFSVNQVFDILKSATGSESEKVNVSDRPFNDQRYHIDCSKLLELGWSPKVSWEDGLVETIAWYREHGDTYWRRRPRWLMYGARGWIGQKYCSIAAEHVELIHGKARANCPEAVRAEMDAVGAEHVVCIIGRTHGPGCGTIDWLEQPGHLRYNVRDNLFAPFVLASECHRRGIKMTYMGTGCIFKFTDEQKIFTEEDLPNFFGSSYSIVKGFTDQMMKLYPETVLNCRIRMPISSDRSPRNFITKITTYEKICSMPNSMTVLEEIIPIMVDMALNGRTGTYNMTNPGLISHNEILEMYREIVQPDFTWKNFSQEEQLKILAADRSNNELTTDKLKELYPTLRPIKQSIRETLLNMIQKN
;
A
#
# COMPACT_ATOMS: atom_id res chain seq x y z
N MET A 1 -9.07 27.75 20.70
CA MET A 1 -10.00 27.37 19.60
C MET A 1 -9.61 25.97 19.16
N SER A 2 -10.53 25.01 19.17
CA SER A 2 -10.24 23.61 18.76
C SER A 2 -10.87 23.34 17.39
N ILE A 3 -10.05 22.95 16.44
CA ILE A 3 -10.39 22.81 15.01
C ILE A 3 -10.17 21.37 14.59
N LEU A 4 -11.18 20.77 13.94
CA LEU A 4 -11.03 19.52 13.23
C LEU A 4 -10.65 19.81 11.77
N VAL A 5 -9.58 19.20 11.30
CA VAL A 5 -9.24 19.13 9.86
C VAL A 5 -9.35 17.68 9.43
N THR A 6 -10.23 17.37 8.51
CA THR A 6 -10.27 16.04 7.88
C THR A 6 -9.50 16.08 6.56
N GLY A 7 -8.75 15.02 6.26
CA GLY A 7 -7.85 15.02 5.11
C GLY A 7 -6.60 15.88 5.31
N GLY A 8 -6.21 16.12 6.58
CA GLY A 8 -5.07 16.96 6.92
C GLY A 8 -3.69 16.35 6.62
N CYS A 9 -3.63 15.14 6.06
CA CYS A 9 -2.42 14.53 5.53
C CYS A 9 -2.34 14.61 3.99
N GLY A 10 -3.39 15.11 3.34
CA GLY A 10 -3.40 15.44 1.91
C GLY A 10 -2.71 16.77 1.61
N PHE A 11 -2.64 17.12 0.34
CA PHE A 11 -1.95 18.32 -0.14
C PHE A 11 -2.44 19.62 0.52
N ILE A 12 -3.70 20.00 0.25
CA ILE A 12 -4.26 21.25 0.81
C ILE A 12 -4.36 21.15 2.33
N GLY A 13 -4.78 19.97 2.85
CA GLY A 13 -4.97 19.75 4.27
C GLY A 13 -3.69 19.89 5.10
N SER A 14 -2.55 19.35 4.62
CA SER A 14 -1.28 19.49 5.34
C SER A 14 -0.78 20.94 5.39
N ASN A 15 -0.94 21.70 4.30
CA ASN A 15 -0.64 23.12 4.28
C ASN A 15 -1.57 23.92 5.21
N LEU A 16 -2.88 23.59 5.24
CA LEU A 16 -3.83 24.21 6.16
C LEU A 16 -3.50 23.88 7.64
N VAL A 17 -3.11 22.64 7.95
CA VAL A 17 -2.69 22.27 9.31
C VAL A 17 -1.50 23.12 9.75
N HIS A 18 -0.44 23.24 8.93
CA HIS A 18 0.70 24.11 9.23
C HIS A 18 0.29 25.57 9.39
N TYR A 19 -0.55 26.06 8.51
CA TYR A 19 -1.07 27.44 8.56
C TYR A 19 -1.84 27.72 9.85
N LEU A 20 -2.79 26.86 10.24
CA LEU A 20 -3.58 27.03 11.45
C LEU A 20 -2.72 26.94 12.72
N LEU A 21 -1.76 26.03 12.76
CA LEU A 21 -0.82 25.91 13.88
C LEU A 21 0.06 27.16 14.02
N SER A 22 0.52 27.75 12.91
CA SER A 22 1.28 29.01 12.93
C SER A 22 0.50 30.20 13.49
N LYS A 23 -0.85 30.12 13.43
CA LYS A 23 -1.78 31.10 14.05
C LYS A 23 -2.12 30.76 15.51
N GLY A 24 -1.51 29.72 16.09
CA GLY A 24 -1.74 29.31 17.48
C GLY A 24 -3.02 28.50 17.71
N ALA A 25 -3.67 28.00 16.65
CA ALA A 25 -4.85 27.17 16.79
C ALA A 25 -4.50 25.77 17.33
N ARG A 26 -5.44 25.13 18.07
CA ARG A 26 -5.34 23.70 18.37
C ARG A 26 -6.01 22.92 17.25
N VAL A 27 -5.24 22.05 16.60
CA VAL A 27 -5.68 21.27 15.43
C VAL A 27 -5.77 19.79 15.76
N VAL A 28 -6.92 19.20 15.51
CA VAL A 28 -7.15 17.75 15.46
C VAL A 28 -7.26 17.34 14.01
N ASN A 29 -6.30 16.58 13.53
CA ASN A 29 -6.23 16.09 12.15
C ASN A 29 -6.74 14.66 12.08
N VAL A 30 -7.78 14.40 11.31
CA VAL A 30 -8.30 13.06 11.01
C VAL A 30 -8.04 12.73 9.54
N ASP A 31 -7.30 11.65 9.30
CA ASP A 31 -6.97 11.19 7.96
C ASP A 31 -6.87 9.65 7.92
N CYS A 32 -7.32 9.03 6.84
CA CYS A 32 -7.20 7.59 6.65
C CYS A 32 -5.81 7.15 6.17
N MET A 33 -4.97 8.10 5.77
CA MET A 33 -3.64 7.89 5.19
C MET A 33 -3.70 7.07 3.90
N SER A 34 -4.45 7.56 2.91
CA SER A 34 -4.48 7.00 1.57
C SER A 34 -3.13 7.16 0.84
N TYR A 35 -3.02 6.63 -0.38
CA TYR A 35 -1.76 6.57 -1.15
C TYR A 35 -1.09 7.95 -1.37
N ASN A 36 -1.87 9.02 -1.45
CA ASN A 36 -1.44 10.40 -1.68
C ASN A 36 -1.36 11.25 -0.41
N SER A 37 -1.36 10.62 0.76
CA SER A 37 -1.29 11.28 2.06
C SER A 37 0.10 11.14 2.68
N HIS A 38 0.57 12.20 3.31
CA HIS A 38 1.78 12.22 4.12
C HIS A 38 1.49 12.95 5.43
N ALA A 39 1.78 12.31 6.58
CA ALA A 39 1.58 12.95 7.87
C ALA A 39 2.43 14.23 7.97
N PRO A 40 1.83 15.40 8.31
CA PRO A 40 2.58 16.63 8.44
C PRO A 40 3.70 16.48 9.44
N ASP A 41 4.90 16.97 9.08
CA ASP A 41 6.00 17.09 10.03
C ASP A 41 5.76 18.31 10.92
N ILE A 42 5.29 18.05 12.14
CA ILE A 42 4.96 19.08 13.13
C ILE A 42 5.97 18.96 14.27
N PRO A 43 6.95 19.90 14.37
CA PRO A 43 7.99 19.88 15.41
C PRO A 43 7.40 20.03 16.83
N ASP A 44 6.49 20.98 17.02
CA ASP A 44 5.78 21.17 18.29
C ASP A 44 4.37 20.55 18.22
N LYS A 45 4.17 19.46 18.96
CA LYS A 45 2.90 18.73 19.02
C LYS A 45 1.98 19.19 20.15
N SER A 46 2.28 20.23 20.87
CA SER A 46 1.45 20.71 22.01
C SER A 46 0.02 21.05 21.59
N ASN A 47 -0.15 21.64 20.41
CA ASN A 47 -1.43 22.05 19.84
C ASN A 47 -1.91 21.16 18.67
N TYR A 48 -1.24 20.01 18.44
CA TYR A 48 -1.56 19.12 17.32
C TYR A 48 -1.86 17.69 17.78
N VAL A 49 -2.99 17.16 17.31
CA VAL A 49 -3.37 15.75 17.50
C VAL A 49 -3.61 15.13 16.15
N PHE A 50 -2.95 14.03 15.84
CA PHE A 50 -3.22 13.22 14.66
C PHE A 50 -4.00 11.95 15.03
N ILE A 51 -5.11 11.70 14.33
CA ILE A 51 -5.95 10.50 14.49
C ILE A 51 -6.08 9.83 13.12
N ARG A 52 -5.50 8.65 12.99
CA ARG A 52 -5.68 7.86 11.77
C ARG A 52 -7.03 7.16 11.80
N LYS A 53 -7.98 7.65 10.98
CA LYS A 53 -9.32 7.09 10.88
C LYS A 53 -9.95 7.37 9.52
N ASN A 54 -10.77 6.42 9.03
CA ASN A 54 -11.59 6.65 7.84
C ASN A 54 -12.93 7.28 8.25
N LEU A 55 -13.39 8.29 7.54
CA LEU A 55 -14.67 8.96 7.80
C LEU A 55 -15.89 8.06 7.57
N ARG A 56 -15.72 6.94 6.88
CA ARG A 56 -16.77 5.91 6.74
C ARG A 56 -17.01 5.14 8.03
N ASP A 57 -16.06 5.19 8.97
CA ASP A 57 -16.14 4.49 10.25
C ASP A 57 -17.00 5.28 11.25
N ALA A 58 -17.83 4.60 12.02
CA ALA A 58 -18.92 5.21 12.79
C ALA A 58 -18.52 6.09 13.99
N ASP A 59 -17.25 6.28 14.28
CA ASP A 59 -16.77 6.78 15.60
C ASP A 59 -16.25 8.24 15.59
N ILE A 60 -16.58 9.01 14.54
CA ILE A 60 -16.18 10.44 14.44
C ILE A 60 -16.85 11.27 15.55
N TYR A 61 -18.04 10.90 15.97
CA TYR A 61 -18.77 11.57 17.05
C TYR A 61 -17.96 11.63 18.36
N GLN A 62 -17.27 10.54 18.73
CA GLN A 62 -16.47 10.52 19.96
C GLN A 62 -15.27 11.47 19.87
N ILE A 63 -14.64 11.56 18.69
CA ILE A 63 -13.53 12.51 18.45
C ILE A 63 -13.99 13.96 18.68
N LEU A 64 -15.18 14.33 18.22
CA LEU A 64 -15.72 15.67 18.41
C LEU A 64 -15.90 16.01 19.88
N ILE A 65 -16.36 15.05 20.69
CA ILE A 65 -16.55 15.20 22.15
C ILE A 65 -15.20 15.31 22.86
N ASP A 66 -14.30 14.34 22.64
CA ASP A 66 -13.03 14.22 23.37
C ASP A 66 -12.13 15.44 23.18
N HIS A 67 -12.21 16.06 22.01
CA HIS A 67 -11.39 17.21 21.65
C HIS A 67 -12.14 18.54 21.70
N ASN A 68 -13.41 18.56 22.09
CA ASN A 68 -14.26 19.75 22.19
C ASN A 68 -14.21 20.61 20.93
N ILE A 69 -14.46 19.98 19.75
CA ILE A 69 -14.33 20.61 18.45
C ILE A 69 -15.37 21.73 18.29
N GLN A 70 -14.93 22.89 17.82
CA GLN A 70 -15.77 24.06 17.57
C GLN A 70 -15.90 24.39 16.09
N TYR A 71 -14.91 24.04 15.28
CA TYR A 71 -14.82 24.35 13.86
C TYR A 71 -14.34 23.15 13.09
N VAL A 72 -14.88 22.95 11.90
CA VAL A 72 -14.53 21.82 11.02
C VAL A 72 -14.12 22.32 9.65
N TYR A 73 -12.93 21.93 9.20
CA TYR A 73 -12.53 22.00 7.80
C TYR A 73 -12.57 20.58 7.22
N HIS A 74 -13.49 20.37 6.30
CA HIS A 74 -13.67 19.08 5.64
C HIS A 74 -13.01 19.07 4.27
N LEU A 75 -11.77 18.53 4.21
CA LEU A 75 -10.96 18.42 2.99
C LEU A 75 -10.74 16.96 2.56
N ALA A 76 -11.13 15.99 3.39
CA ALA A 76 -10.97 14.58 3.07
C ALA A 76 -11.79 14.21 1.82
N ALA A 77 -11.11 13.79 0.76
CA ALA A 77 -11.72 13.33 -0.49
C ALA A 77 -10.73 12.52 -1.33
N GLN A 78 -11.25 11.63 -2.17
CA GLN A 78 -10.52 11.12 -3.35
C GLN A 78 -10.58 12.19 -4.44
N THR A 79 -9.44 12.52 -5.06
CA THR A 79 -9.31 13.70 -5.94
C THR A 79 -8.72 13.42 -7.32
N HIS A 80 -8.37 12.16 -7.64
CA HIS A 80 -7.71 11.82 -8.89
C HIS A 80 -8.73 11.43 -9.97
N VAL A 81 -8.95 12.32 -10.96
CA VAL A 81 -9.97 12.13 -11.99
C VAL A 81 -9.81 10.81 -12.75
N ASP A 82 -8.59 10.45 -13.21
CA ASP A 82 -8.37 9.22 -13.97
C ASP A 82 -8.68 7.95 -13.16
N LEU A 83 -8.37 7.96 -11.85
CA LEU A 83 -8.75 6.87 -10.96
C LEU A 83 -10.28 6.79 -10.75
N SER A 84 -10.99 7.93 -10.82
CA SER A 84 -12.45 7.93 -10.69
C SER A 84 -13.15 7.18 -11.81
N PHE A 85 -12.59 7.19 -13.02
CA PHE A 85 -13.11 6.38 -14.14
C PHE A 85 -12.92 4.88 -13.93
N ARG A 86 -11.85 4.48 -13.23
CA ARG A 86 -11.52 3.06 -12.98
C ARG A 86 -12.20 2.50 -11.74
N ASN A 87 -12.48 3.32 -10.74
CA ASN A 87 -13.01 2.90 -9.44
C ASN A 87 -14.00 3.91 -8.85
N SER A 88 -15.05 4.26 -9.59
CA SER A 88 -16.03 5.30 -9.24
C SER A 88 -16.76 5.02 -7.92
N VAL A 89 -17.06 3.75 -7.61
CA VAL A 89 -17.76 3.34 -6.38
C VAL A 89 -16.93 3.71 -5.14
N HIS A 90 -15.62 3.53 -5.18
CA HIS A 90 -14.74 3.92 -4.08
C HIS A 90 -14.76 5.44 -3.84
N PHE A 91 -14.81 6.23 -4.92
CA PHE A 91 -14.98 7.68 -4.83
C PHE A 91 -16.31 8.07 -4.17
N SER A 92 -17.42 7.39 -4.52
CA SER A 92 -18.71 7.62 -3.86
C SER A 92 -18.66 7.27 -2.37
N GLN A 93 -18.01 6.17 -2.02
CA GLN A 93 -17.86 5.77 -0.61
C GLN A 93 -17.05 6.78 0.21
N ASP A 94 -15.94 7.30 -0.32
CA ASP A 94 -15.11 8.26 0.43
C ASP A 94 -15.70 9.66 0.39
N ASN A 95 -16.11 10.17 -0.79
CA ASN A 95 -16.52 11.55 -0.95
C ASN A 95 -17.96 11.80 -0.51
N VAL A 96 -18.89 10.86 -0.74
CA VAL A 96 -20.30 11.03 -0.40
C VAL A 96 -20.62 10.42 0.95
N VAL A 97 -20.35 9.10 1.14
CA VAL A 97 -20.67 8.41 2.40
C VAL A 97 -19.80 8.92 3.55
N GLY A 98 -18.50 9.17 3.32
CA GLY A 98 -17.60 9.76 4.32
C GLY A 98 -18.05 11.14 4.77
N THR A 99 -18.47 12.01 3.82
CA THR A 99 -19.05 13.34 4.13
C THR A 99 -20.34 13.19 4.93
N HIS A 100 -21.24 12.28 4.53
CA HIS A 100 -22.51 12.04 5.21
C HIS A 100 -22.30 11.61 6.68
N ASN A 101 -21.40 10.66 6.93
CA ASN A 101 -21.08 10.22 8.29
C ASN A 101 -20.51 11.35 9.16
N LEU A 102 -19.66 12.21 8.57
CA LEU A 102 -19.14 13.37 9.30
C LEU A 102 -20.26 14.36 9.65
N LEU A 103 -21.18 14.64 8.72
CA LEU A 103 -22.32 15.53 8.94
C LEU A 103 -23.25 15.00 10.04
N GLU A 104 -23.57 13.71 10.02
CA GLU A 104 -24.33 13.04 11.10
C GLU A 104 -23.66 13.22 12.46
N ALA A 105 -22.34 12.97 12.53
CA ALA A 105 -21.58 13.13 13.76
C ALA A 105 -21.58 14.59 14.26
N VAL A 106 -21.38 15.56 13.35
CA VAL A 106 -21.34 16.99 13.66
C VAL A 106 -22.71 17.49 14.15
N CYS A 107 -23.80 17.13 13.49
CA CYS A 107 -25.14 17.53 13.90
C CYS A 107 -25.53 16.90 15.23
N LYS A 108 -25.25 15.62 15.44
CA LYS A 108 -25.48 14.94 16.72
C LYS A 108 -24.66 15.57 17.87
N TYR A 109 -23.44 16.01 17.58
CA TYR A 109 -22.59 16.70 18.55
C TYR A 109 -23.13 18.08 18.94
N GLY A 110 -23.70 18.84 18.01
CA GLY A 110 -24.46 20.08 18.25
C GLY A 110 -23.65 21.27 18.78
N LYS A 111 -22.30 21.23 18.81
CA LYS A 111 -21.44 22.33 19.30
C LYS A 111 -20.52 22.88 18.24
N CYS A 112 -20.62 22.39 16.99
CA CYS A 112 -19.88 22.93 15.88
C CYS A 112 -20.47 24.29 15.49
N LYS A 113 -19.61 25.32 15.52
CA LYS A 113 -20.00 26.71 15.21
C LYS A 113 -19.96 27.01 13.73
N ARG A 114 -19.08 26.34 13.00
CA ARG A 114 -18.99 26.45 11.52
C ARG A 114 -18.30 25.24 10.91
N PHE A 115 -18.83 24.85 9.75
CA PHE A 115 -18.35 23.75 8.92
C PHE A 115 -17.94 24.30 7.54
N VAL A 116 -16.66 24.21 7.17
CA VAL A 116 -16.16 24.57 5.85
C VAL A 116 -15.96 23.30 5.03
N HIS A 117 -16.65 23.18 3.90
CA HIS A 117 -16.51 22.06 2.96
C HIS A 117 -15.69 22.47 1.74
N MET A 118 -14.55 21.79 1.51
CA MET A 118 -13.76 22.00 0.30
C MET A 118 -14.33 21.18 -0.85
N SER A 119 -14.83 21.86 -1.86
CA SER A 119 -15.32 21.33 -3.14
C SER A 119 -14.36 21.68 -4.27
N THR A 120 -14.81 21.71 -5.50
CA THR A 120 -14.03 21.94 -6.72
C THR A 120 -14.86 22.73 -7.74
N ASP A 121 -14.21 23.47 -8.62
CA ASP A 121 -14.80 24.11 -9.79
C ASP A 121 -15.32 23.09 -10.82
N GLU A 122 -14.79 21.86 -10.82
CA GLU A 122 -15.24 20.79 -11.72
C GLU A 122 -16.74 20.44 -11.54
N VAL A 123 -17.37 20.87 -10.43
CA VAL A 123 -18.83 20.70 -10.25
C VAL A 123 -19.65 21.46 -11.27
N TYR A 124 -19.12 22.52 -11.86
CA TYR A 124 -19.79 23.27 -12.94
C TYR A 124 -19.71 22.56 -14.30
N GLY A 125 -18.79 21.59 -14.45
CA GLY A 125 -18.44 21.02 -15.74
C GLY A 125 -17.63 21.99 -16.60
N GLN A 126 -17.59 21.74 -17.90
CA GLN A 126 -16.88 22.62 -18.83
C GLN A 126 -17.57 23.98 -18.97
N VAL A 127 -16.87 25.06 -18.61
CA VAL A 127 -17.37 26.42 -18.70
C VAL A 127 -16.34 27.34 -19.36
N PHE A 128 -16.78 28.09 -20.37
CA PHE A 128 -15.95 29.04 -21.11
C PHE A 128 -16.15 30.48 -20.63
N ASP A 129 -17.36 30.79 -20.18
CA ASP A 129 -17.71 32.10 -19.63
C ASP A 129 -17.40 32.13 -18.13
N ASN A 130 -17.14 33.35 -17.61
CA ASN A 130 -16.88 33.55 -16.19
C ASN A 130 -18.16 33.30 -15.37
N VAL A 131 -18.25 32.14 -14.69
CA VAL A 131 -19.45 31.74 -13.95
C VAL A 131 -19.29 31.96 -12.46
N ASN A 132 -20.34 32.47 -11.82
CA ASN A 132 -20.40 32.66 -10.37
C ASN A 132 -21.04 31.43 -9.65
N GLU A 133 -21.16 31.52 -8.33
CA GLU A 133 -21.63 30.45 -7.48
C GLU A 133 -23.09 30.02 -7.67
N THR A 134 -23.88 30.83 -8.40
CA THR A 134 -25.29 30.54 -8.73
C THR A 134 -25.44 29.66 -9.97
N ALA A 135 -24.36 29.44 -10.74
CA ALA A 135 -24.37 28.60 -11.92
C ALA A 135 -24.80 27.16 -11.61
N ILE A 136 -25.51 26.55 -12.53
CA ILE A 136 -26.00 25.19 -12.41
C ILE A 136 -24.80 24.22 -12.43
N MET A 137 -24.76 23.29 -11.49
CA MET A 137 -23.76 22.23 -11.47
C MET A 137 -24.06 21.20 -12.56
N ASN A 138 -23.06 20.89 -13.39
CA ASN A 138 -23.15 19.94 -14.49
C ASN A 138 -21.87 19.09 -14.59
N PRO A 139 -21.57 18.24 -13.56
CA PRO A 139 -20.32 17.50 -13.49
C PRO A 139 -20.18 16.52 -14.66
N THR A 140 -18.99 16.45 -15.24
CA THR A 140 -18.68 15.70 -16.46
C THR A 140 -17.87 14.41 -16.20
N ASN A 141 -17.40 14.21 -14.97
CA ASN A 141 -16.64 13.04 -14.58
C ASN A 141 -17.11 12.49 -13.22
N PRO A 142 -16.79 11.19 -12.89
CA PRO A 142 -17.26 10.58 -11.65
C PRO A 142 -16.75 11.28 -10.38
N TYR A 143 -15.54 11.82 -10.38
CA TYR A 143 -15.02 12.61 -9.25
C TYR A 143 -15.88 13.84 -8.99
N ALA A 144 -16.09 14.68 -10.02
CA ALA A 144 -16.89 15.88 -9.91
C ALA A 144 -18.33 15.57 -9.47
N ALA A 145 -18.92 14.49 -9.99
CA ALA A 145 -20.27 14.03 -9.58
C ALA A 145 -20.32 13.67 -8.09
N THR A 146 -19.28 13.02 -7.54
CA THR A 146 -19.23 12.71 -6.09
C THR A 146 -19.05 13.97 -5.24
N LYS A 147 -18.34 14.98 -5.72
CA LYS A 147 -18.21 16.29 -5.05
C LYS A 147 -19.54 17.05 -5.05
N CYS A 148 -20.29 17.03 -6.16
CA CYS A 148 -21.66 17.56 -6.20
C CYS A 148 -22.56 16.85 -5.17
N GLY A 149 -22.53 15.52 -5.10
CA GLY A 149 -23.30 14.75 -4.14
C GLY A 149 -22.98 15.15 -2.68
N ALA A 150 -21.69 15.33 -2.37
CA ALA A 150 -21.25 15.80 -1.06
C ALA A 150 -21.75 17.22 -0.73
N GLU A 151 -21.67 18.17 -1.69
CA GLU A 151 -22.25 19.52 -1.52
C GLU A 151 -23.74 19.49 -1.24
N MET A 152 -24.50 18.65 -1.95
CA MET A 152 -25.94 18.54 -1.73
C MET A 152 -26.28 18.03 -0.32
N LEU A 153 -25.49 17.11 0.20
CA LEU A 153 -25.63 16.68 1.61
C LEU A 153 -25.33 17.83 2.57
N VAL A 154 -24.23 18.57 2.40
CA VAL A 154 -23.90 19.72 3.27
C VAL A 154 -25.03 20.75 3.27
N ARG A 155 -25.60 21.10 2.09
CA ARG A 155 -26.73 22.02 1.95
C ARG A 155 -27.99 21.50 2.65
N ALA A 156 -28.30 20.21 2.46
CA ALA A 156 -29.46 19.58 3.08
C ALA A 156 -29.37 19.61 4.62
N TYR A 157 -28.16 19.35 5.18
CA TYR A 157 -27.93 19.41 6.62
C TYR A 157 -28.00 20.84 7.17
N GLY A 158 -27.52 21.84 6.40
CA GLY A 158 -27.75 23.24 6.75
C GLY A 158 -29.22 23.61 6.80
N HIS A 159 -29.99 23.23 5.79
CA HIS A 159 -31.41 23.53 5.70
C HIS A 159 -32.25 22.79 6.75
N SER A 160 -32.01 21.48 6.92
CA SER A 160 -32.86 20.62 7.76
C SER A 160 -32.48 20.63 9.25
N TYR A 161 -31.20 20.80 9.57
CA TYR A 161 -30.68 20.71 10.93
C TYR A 161 -30.02 21.99 11.44
N GLY A 162 -29.99 23.06 10.64
CA GLY A 162 -29.41 24.35 11.04
C GLY A 162 -27.88 24.33 11.16
N LEU A 163 -27.20 23.41 10.46
CA LEU A 163 -25.75 23.41 10.43
C LEU A 163 -25.24 24.71 9.76
N GLU A 164 -24.43 25.49 10.49
CA GLU A 164 -23.75 26.63 9.92
C GLU A 164 -22.59 26.16 9.05
N TYR A 165 -22.74 26.24 7.72
CA TYR A 165 -21.74 25.80 6.76
C TYR A 165 -21.39 26.90 5.76
N VAL A 166 -20.20 26.76 5.17
CA VAL A 166 -19.81 27.43 3.92
C VAL A 166 -19.12 26.40 3.00
N ILE A 167 -19.27 26.58 1.69
CA ILE A 167 -18.68 25.69 0.68
C ILE A 167 -17.65 26.47 -0.14
N ALA A 168 -16.46 25.92 -0.29
CA ALA A 168 -15.39 26.45 -1.13
C ALA A 168 -15.28 25.66 -2.43
N ARG A 169 -15.40 26.30 -3.60
CA ARG A 169 -15.12 25.70 -4.91
C ARG A 169 -13.83 26.29 -5.46
N GLY A 170 -12.77 25.51 -5.48
CA GLY A 170 -11.45 25.98 -5.89
C GLY A 170 -11.06 25.56 -7.29
N ASN A 171 -10.36 26.44 -8.02
CA ASN A 171 -9.59 26.10 -9.22
C ASN A 171 -8.43 25.14 -8.91
N ASN A 172 -7.58 24.81 -9.90
CA ASN A 172 -6.44 23.93 -9.69
C ASN A 172 -5.46 24.54 -8.69
N VAL A 173 -5.30 23.88 -7.56
CA VAL A 173 -4.36 24.31 -6.53
C VAL A 173 -2.99 23.73 -6.84
N TYR A 174 -1.91 24.53 -6.65
CA TYR A 174 -0.53 24.09 -6.78
C TYR A 174 0.33 24.55 -5.60
N GLY A 175 1.47 23.92 -5.40
CA GLY A 175 2.40 24.31 -4.34
C GLY A 175 3.15 23.14 -3.71
N PRO A 176 3.92 23.42 -2.65
CA PRO A 176 4.62 22.42 -1.85
C PRO A 176 3.68 21.32 -1.31
N ARG A 177 4.16 20.09 -1.22
CA ARG A 177 3.43 18.91 -0.70
C ARG A 177 2.27 18.41 -1.59
N GLN A 178 2.18 18.83 -2.86
CA GLN A 178 1.23 18.24 -3.80
C GLN A 178 1.75 16.88 -4.28
N TYR A 179 0.89 15.85 -4.23
CA TYR A 179 1.28 14.48 -4.63
C TYR A 179 1.62 14.45 -6.14
N PRO A 180 2.64 13.68 -6.57
CA PRO A 180 3.11 13.65 -7.96
C PRO A 180 2.18 12.84 -8.89
N ASP A 181 0.86 13.01 -8.75
CA ASP A 181 -0.20 12.60 -9.68
C ASP A 181 -0.88 13.78 -10.40
N LYS A 182 -0.42 15.00 -10.13
CA LYS A 182 -0.94 16.23 -10.74
C LYS A 182 0.11 16.87 -11.68
N LEU A 183 -0.34 17.73 -12.59
CA LEU A 183 0.43 18.26 -13.71
C LEU A 183 1.81 18.80 -13.29
N ILE A 184 1.84 19.81 -12.42
CA ILE A 184 3.08 20.48 -12.00
C ILE A 184 4.06 19.51 -11.33
N PRO A 185 3.66 18.74 -10.30
CA PRO A 185 4.58 17.80 -9.66
C PRO A 185 5.02 16.64 -10.55
N ILE A 186 4.18 16.15 -11.48
CA ILE A 186 4.61 15.16 -12.48
C ILE A 186 5.72 15.72 -13.36
N PHE A 187 5.52 16.93 -13.90
CA PHE A 187 6.50 17.56 -14.76
C PHE A 187 7.81 17.82 -14.03
N LEU A 188 7.77 18.39 -12.83
CA LEU A 188 8.95 18.63 -12.01
C LEU A 188 9.72 17.32 -11.73
N GLY A 189 9.01 16.25 -11.33
CA GLY A 189 9.63 14.95 -11.06
C GLY A 189 10.32 14.34 -12.28
N LYS A 190 9.74 14.50 -13.49
CA LYS A 190 10.33 14.05 -14.76
C LYS A 190 11.48 14.94 -15.18
N MET A 191 11.33 16.27 -15.11
CA MET A 191 12.34 17.25 -15.49
C MET A 191 13.63 17.12 -14.65
N PHE A 192 13.52 16.91 -13.35
CA PHE A 192 14.69 16.68 -12.47
C PHE A 192 15.46 15.39 -12.81
N LYS A 193 14.82 14.44 -13.49
CA LYS A 193 15.42 13.17 -13.94
C LYS A 193 15.80 13.16 -15.41
N GLY A 194 15.61 14.28 -16.12
CA GLY A 194 15.84 14.37 -17.57
C GLY A 194 14.92 13.44 -18.40
N GLN A 195 13.74 13.10 -17.86
CA GLN A 195 12.78 12.22 -18.53
C GLN A 195 11.80 13.03 -19.35
N PRO A 196 11.23 12.47 -20.45
CA PRO A 196 10.22 13.14 -21.25
C PRO A 196 8.92 13.31 -20.48
N CYS A 197 8.22 14.45 -20.72
CA CYS A 197 6.94 14.78 -20.13
C CYS A 197 5.80 14.45 -21.08
N GLU A 198 4.85 13.63 -20.63
CA GLU A 198 3.67 13.24 -21.39
C GLU A 198 2.61 14.36 -21.39
N ILE A 199 2.17 14.75 -22.58
CA ILE A 199 1.09 15.72 -22.81
C ILE A 199 -0.12 14.96 -23.34
N HIS A 200 -1.22 14.96 -22.60
CA HIS A 200 -2.47 14.35 -23.04
C HIS A 200 -3.12 15.20 -24.14
N GLY A 201 -3.51 14.56 -25.24
CA GLY A 201 -4.09 15.25 -26.40
C GLY A 201 -3.13 16.24 -27.05
N ASP A 202 -3.61 17.44 -27.34
CA ASP A 202 -2.84 18.54 -27.94
C ASP A 202 -2.19 19.48 -26.91
N GLY A 203 -2.51 19.33 -25.63
CA GLY A 203 -1.98 20.15 -24.53
C GLY A 203 -2.54 21.59 -24.47
N ASN A 204 -3.64 21.89 -25.19
CA ASN A 204 -4.22 23.22 -25.25
C ASN A 204 -5.30 23.48 -24.19
N ALA A 205 -5.72 22.45 -23.44
CA ALA A 205 -6.66 22.62 -22.33
C ALA A 205 -6.12 23.63 -21.31
N GLN A 206 -6.95 24.61 -20.95
CA GLN A 206 -6.58 25.73 -20.08
C GLN A 206 -7.04 25.52 -18.65
N ARG A 207 -6.22 25.94 -17.69
CA ARG A 207 -6.50 25.86 -16.26
C ARG A 207 -6.06 27.12 -15.54
N HIS A 208 -6.87 27.56 -14.59
CA HIS A 208 -6.47 28.55 -13.61
C HIS A 208 -5.72 27.87 -12.46
N PHE A 209 -4.67 28.50 -11.95
CA PHE A 209 -3.83 27.97 -10.89
C PHE A 209 -3.80 28.87 -9.68
N VAL A 210 -4.16 28.36 -8.51
CA VAL A 210 -4.14 29.09 -7.22
C VAL A 210 -3.06 28.49 -6.33
N PHE A 211 -2.21 29.35 -5.77
CA PHE A 211 -1.18 28.87 -4.85
C PHE A 211 -1.79 28.39 -3.54
N VAL A 212 -1.30 27.28 -2.99
CA VAL A 212 -1.92 26.60 -1.84
C VAL A 212 -2.02 27.46 -0.59
N ARG A 213 -1.08 28.40 -0.36
CA ARG A 213 -1.14 29.35 0.76
C ARG A 213 -2.33 30.28 0.65
N ASP A 214 -2.62 30.80 -0.53
CA ASP A 214 -3.77 31.65 -0.78
C ASP A 214 -5.08 30.89 -0.58
N VAL A 215 -5.11 29.60 -0.92
CA VAL A 215 -6.25 28.72 -0.61
C VAL A 215 -6.44 28.55 0.91
N CYS A 216 -5.36 28.39 1.69
CA CYS A 216 -5.45 28.32 3.16
C CYS A 216 -6.00 29.62 3.74
N GLU A 217 -5.56 30.79 3.25
CA GLU A 217 -6.09 32.10 3.66
C GLU A 217 -7.57 32.28 3.25
N ALA A 218 -7.96 31.81 2.05
CA ALA A 218 -9.35 31.81 1.62
C ALA A 218 -10.25 31.00 2.57
N LEU A 219 -9.82 29.78 2.90
CA LEU A 219 -10.56 28.91 3.83
C LEU A 219 -10.69 29.54 5.22
N GLU A 220 -9.64 30.21 5.74
CA GLU A 220 -9.70 30.94 7.01
C GLU A 220 -10.66 32.13 6.92
N THR A 221 -10.63 32.91 5.84
CA THR A 221 -11.55 34.03 5.60
C THR A 221 -13.01 33.55 5.57
N MET A 222 -13.28 32.44 4.89
CA MET A 222 -14.62 31.82 4.86
C MET A 222 -15.05 31.32 6.25
N MET A 223 -14.11 30.73 7.00
CA MET A 223 -14.40 30.26 8.37
C MET A 223 -14.79 31.40 9.31
N SER A 224 -14.09 32.53 9.20
CA SER A 224 -14.26 33.70 10.09
C SER A 224 -15.39 34.64 9.64
N SER A 225 -15.50 34.91 8.36
CA SER A 225 -16.32 35.99 7.81
C SER A 225 -17.35 35.56 6.77
N GLY A 226 -17.28 34.30 6.29
CA GLY A 226 -18.24 33.79 5.32
C GLY A 226 -19.67 33.75 5.85
N THR A 227 -20.63 34.08 5.02
CA THR A 227 -22.06 34.00 5.34
C THR A 227 -22.52 32.54 5.43
N PRO A 228 -23.14 32.09 6.52
CA PRO A 228 -23.66 30.74 6.63
C PRO A 228 -24.62 30.38 5.50
N GLY A 229 -24.47 29.19 4.94
CA GLY A 229 -25.27 28.68 3.83
C GLY A 229 -24.73 29.03 2.44
N GLU A 230 -23.70 29.85 2.36
CA GLU A 230 -23.16 30.36 1.10
C GLU A 230 -22.04 29.52 0.52
N VAL A 231 -21.88 29.64 -0.79
CA VAL A 231 -20.78 29.07 -1.57
C VAL A 231 -19.85 30.21 -1.98
N TYR A 232 -18.56 29.92 -2.04
CA TYR A 232 -17.53 30.86 -2.50
C TYR A 232 -16.59 30.17 -3.47
N ASN A 233 -16.38 30.76 -4.64
CA ASN A 233 -15.37 30.36 -5.59
C ASN A 233 -14.01 30.88 -5.14
N ILE A 234 -12.98 30.03 -5.25
CA ILE A 234 -11.57 30.41 -5.04
C ILE A 234 -10.89 30.36 -6.40
N ALA A 235 -10.59 31.48 -6.98
CA ALA A 235 -9.95 31.60 -8.27
C ALA A 235 -8.79 32.59 -8.25
N CYS A 236 -7.88 32.44 -9.22
CA CYS A 236 -6.80 33.36 -9.52
C CYS A 236 -6.87 33.74 -11.01
N PRO A 237 -6.46 34.96 -11.41
CA PRO A 237 -6.48 35.38 -12.81
C PRO A 237 -5.52 34.59 -13.70
N ASP A 238 -4.50 33.95 -13.13
CA ASP A 238 -3.45 33.24 -13.88
C ASP A 238 -4.01 31.97 -14.55
N GLU A 239 -4.13 32.02 -15.88
CA GLU A 239 -4.62 30.92 -16.69
C GLU A 239 -3.54 30.48 -17.70
N PHE A 240 -3.25 29.16 -17.73
CA PHE A 240 -2.24 28.59 -18.60
C PHE A 240 -2.72 27.29 -19.23
N SER A 241 -2.31 27.06 -20.50
CA SER A 241 -2.42 25.73 -21.11
C SER A 241 -1.36 24.76 -20.54
N VAL A 242 -1.62 23.46 -20.72
CA VAL A 242 -0.65 22.41 -20.33
C VAL A 242 0.71 22.65 -21.01
N ASN A 243 0.70 23.06 -22.29
CA ASN A 243 1.91 23.40 -23.04
C ASN A 243 2.66 24.58 -22.44
N GLN A 244 1.96 25.65 -22.05
CA GLN A 244 2.58 26.81 -21.41
C GLN A 244 3.18 26.46 -20.05
N VAL A 245 2.47 25.68 -19.23
CA VAL A 245 3.00 25.20 -17.94
C VAL A 245 4.31 24.40 -18.14
N PHE A 246 4.35 23.50 -19.14
CA PHE A 246 5.57 22.78 -19.45
C PHE A 246 6.72 23.71 -19.83
N ASP A 247 6.49 24.68 -20.72
CA ASP A 247 7.54 25.59 -21.23
C ASP A 247 8.08 26.48 -20.08
N ILE A 248 7.18 26.98 -19.21
CA ILE A 248 7.54 27.76 -18.02
C ILE A 248 8.40 26.90 -17.06
N LEU A 249 7.97 25.68 -16.73
CA LEU A 249 8.69 24.80 -15.82
C LEU A 249 10.05 24.35 -16.41
N LYS A 250 10.09 24.07 -17.71
CA LYS A 250 11.35 23.72 -18.41
C LYS A 250 12.36 24.85 -18.31
N SER A 251 11.92 26.10 -18.58
CA SER A 251 12.76 27.29 -18.43
C SER A 251 13.22 27.50 -17.00
N ALA A 252 12.30 27.44 -16.03
CA ALA A 252 12.60 27.69 -14.61
C ALA A 252 13.49 26.62 -13.96
N THR A 253 13.46 25.39 -14.46
CA THR A 253 14.29 24.28 -13.95
C THR A 253 15.63 24.15 -14.68
N GLY A 254 15.77 24.74 -15.88
CA GLY A 254 16.90 24.51 -16.79
C GLY A 254 16.95 23.10 -17.37
N SER A 255 15.79 22.41 -17.44
CA SER A 255 15.71 21.02 -17.89
C SER A 255 15.75 20.92 -19.42
N GLU A 256 16.37 19.84 -19.94
CA GLU A 256 16.36 19.47 -21.36
C GLU A 256 15.24 18.47 -21.72
N SER A 257 14.31 18.22 -20.80
CA SER A 257 13.19 17.29 -21.02
C SER A 257 12.35 17.69 -22.23
N GLU A 258 11.86 16.68 -22.96
CA GLU A 258 11.03 16.86 -24.16
C GLU A 258 9.56 16.61 -23.88
N LYS A 259 8.67 17.21 -24.70
CA LYS A 259 7.24 16.90 -24.73
C LYS A 259 6.98 15.64 -25.54
N VAL A 260 6.16 14.73 -25.04
CA VAL A 260 5.67 13.56 -25.78
C VAL A 260 4.15 13.54 -25.72
N ASN A 261 3.49 13.74 -26.86
CA ASN A 261 2.03 13.68 -26.91
C ASN A 261 1.55 12.24 -26.79
N VAL A 262 0.59 12.00 -25.91
CA VAL A 262 -0.07 10.71 -25.68
C VAL A 262 -1.58 10.83 -25.93
N SER A 263 -2.27 9.69 -26.05
CA SER A 263 -3.73 9.66 -26.23
C SER A 263 -4.42 10.43 -25.11
N ASP A 264 -5.46 11.21 -25.46
CA ASP A 264 -6.23 11.95 -24.47
C ASP A 264 -7.09 11.02 -23.60
N ARG A 265 -7.59 11.55 -22.51
CA ARG A 265 -8.53 10.91 -21.59
C ARG A 265 -9.86 10.63 -22.30
N PRO A 266 -10.69 9.69 -21.79
CA PRO A 266 -12.02 9.45 -22.32
C PRO A 266 -12.88 10.73 -22.40
N PHE A 267 -12.68 11.63 -21.44
CA PHE A 267 -13.24 12.98 -21.43
C PHE A 267 -12.28 13.93 -20.69
N ASN A 268 -12.02 15.10 -21.29
CA ASN A 268 -11.12 16.13 -20.75
C ASN A 268 -11.75 17.51 -21.00
N ASP A 269 -12.26 18.14 -19.94
CA ASP A 269 -12.81 19.49 -20.02
C ASP A 269 -11.73 20.46 -20.51
N GLN A 270 -12.10 21.34 -21.43
CA GLN A 270 -11.15 22.27 -22.05
C GLN A 270 -10.85 23.49 -21.18
N ARG A 271 -11.83 23.94 -20.38
CA ARG A 271 -11.67 25.14 -19.56
C ARG A 271 -12.60 25.14 -18.34
N TYR A 272 -12.10 25.73 -17.23
CA TYR A 272 -12.87 26.05 -16.02
C TYR A 272 -12.65 27.53 -15.68
N HIS A 273 -13.61 28.40 -16.03
CA HIS A 273 -13.51 29.84 -15.78
C HIS A 273 -14.58 30.26 -14.77
N ILE A 274 -14.16 30.55 -13.52
CA ILE A 274 -15.06 30.87 -12.41
C ILE A 274 -14.77 32.27 -11.84
N ASP A 275 -15.82 32.96 -11.43
CA ASP A 275 -15.80 34.27 -10.80
C ASP A 275 -15.64 34.14 -9.29
N CYS A 276 -14.65 34.83 -8.70
CA CYS A 276 -14.39 34.87 -7.25
C CYS A 276 -14.75 36.20 -6.60
N SER A 277 -15.48 37.09 -7.28
CA SER A 277 -15.84 38.44 -6.79
C SER A 277 -16.46 38.41 -5.40
N LYS A 278 -17.31 37.43 -5.13
CA LYS A 278 -17.95 37.21 -3.82
C LYS A 278 -16.97 36.96 -2.68
N LEU A 279 -15.87 36.25 -2.94
CA LEU A 279 -14.81 36.03 -1.97
C LEU A 279 -13.92 37.27 -1.79
N LEU A 280 -13.69 38.02 -2.90
CA LEU A 280 -12.99 39.31 -2.82
C LEU A 280 -13.73 40.32 -1.94
N GLU A 281 -15.08 40.34 -2.00
CA GLU A 281 -15.92 41.17 -1.13
C GLU A 281 -15.78 40.87 0.36
N LEU A 282 -15.38 39.63 0.73
CA LEU A 282 -15.04 39.26 2.11
C LEU A 282 -13.66 39.77 2.54
N GLY A 283 -12.91 40.44 1.65
CA GLY A 283 -11.57 40.97 1.92
C GLY A 283 -10.42 39.99 1.66
N TRP A 284 -10.69 38.84 1.05
CA TRP A 284 -9.64 37.94 0.55
C TRP A 284 -9.20 38.36 -0.86
N SER A 285 -7.91 38.21 -1.14
CA SER A 285 -7.39 38.26 -2.51
C SER A 285 -6.14 37.38 -2.59
N PRO A 286 -5.84 36.79 -3.77
CA PRO A 286 -4.59 36.08 -3.96
C PRO A 286 -3.40 37.02 -3.78
N LYS A 287 -2.41 36.59 -3.00
CA LYS A 287 -1.24 37.41 -2.64
C LYS A 287 0.05 36.90 -3.27
N VAL A 288 0.08 35.64 -3.63
CA VAL A 288 1.27 34.99 -4.18
C VAL A 288 1.16 35.04 -5.71
N SER A 289 2.12 35.70 -6.35
CA SER A 289 2.22 35.70 -7.81
C SER A 289 2.51 34.29 -8.34
N TRP A 290 2.15 34.03 -9.61
CA TRP A 290 2.47 32.76 -10.26
C TRP A 290 3.97 32.45 -10.21
N GLU A 291 4.81 33.45 -10.47
CA GLU A 291 6.27 33.35 -10.46
C GLU A 291 6.80 32.98 -9.09
N ASP A 292 6.38 33.68 -8.03
CA ASP A 292 6.83 33.42 -6.65
C ASP A 292 6.36 32.04 -6.16
N GLY A 293 5.12 31.68 -6.46
CA GLY A 293 4.56 30.38 -6.12
C GLY A 293 5.28 29.21 -6.81
N LEU A 294 5.69 29.39 -8.07
CA LEU A 294 6.52 28.42 -8.78
C LEU A 294 7.92 28.30 -8.21
N VAL A 295 8.57 29.43 -7.89
CA VAL A 295 9.91 29.40 -7.25
C VAL A 295 9.86 28.58 -5.95
N GLU A 296 8.88 28.84 -5.09
CA GLU A 296 8.70 28.09 -3.83
C GLU A 296 8.40 26.61 -4.10
N THR A 297 7.54 26.31 -5.08
CA THR A 297 7.18 24.94 -5.47
C THR A 297 8.40 24.17 -5.98
N ILE A 298 9.14 24.74 -6.93
CA ILE A 298 10.33 24.13 -7.53
C ILE A 298 11.40 23.87 -6.47
N ALA A 299 11.66 24.84 -5.59
CA ALA A 299 12.62 24.70 -4.50
C ALA A 299 12.24 23.52 -3.58
N TRP A 300 10.97 23.45 -3.18
CA TRP A 300 10.47 22.37 -2.33
C TRP A 300 10.61 20.99 -2.99
N TYR A 301 10.24 20.84 -4.27
CA TYR A 301 10.37 19.55 -4.98
C TYR A 301 11.82 19.16 -5.24
N ARG A 302 12.73 20.13 -5.43
CA ARG A 302 14.16 19.86 -5.58
C ARG A 302 14.76 19.28 -4.30
N GLU A 303 14.32 19.76 -3.15
CA GLU A 303 14.81 19.31 -1.85
C GLU A 303 14.12 18.01 -1.38
N HIS A 304 12.82 17.88 -1.58
CA HIS A 304 12.00 16.87 -0.94
C HIS A 304 11.37 15.85 -1.90
N GLY A 305 11.26 16.16 -3.21
CA GLY A 305 10.43 15.43 -4.17
C GLY A 305 10.71 13.93 -4.27
N ASP A 306 11.97 13.52 -4.14
CA ASP A 306 12.33 12.09 -4.19
C ASP A 306 12.15 11.36 -2.85
N THR A 307 12.08 12.08 -1.75
CA THR A 307 12.09 11.50 -0.39
C THR A 307 10.76 11.65 0.34
N TYR A 308 10.07 12.77 0.18
CA TYR A 308 8.84 13.08 0.91
C TYR A 308 7.73 12.06 0.68
N TRP A 309 7.56 11.60 -0.55
CA TRP A 309 6.53 10.61 -0.90
C TRP A 309 7.01 9.16 -0.79
N ARG A 310 8.28 8.91 -0.43
CA ARG A 310 8.80 7.58 -0.10
C ARG A 310 8.27 7.14 1.26
N ARG A 311 6.94 7.07 1.36
CA ARG A 311 6.30 6.44 2.50
C ARG A 311 6.63 4.96 2.46
N ARG A 312 7.29 4.46 3.49
CA ARG A 312 7.41 3.01 3.67
C ARG A 312 6.06 2.48 4.11
N PRO A 313 5.38 1.62 3.32
CA PRO A 313 4.11 1.05 3.74
C PRO A 313 4.30 0.22 5.02
N ARG A 314 3.31 0.23 5.90
CA ARG A 314 3.37 -0.50 7.17
C ARG A 314 3.00 -1.96 6.97
N TRP A 315 3.98 -2.83 7.12
CA TRP A 315 3.77 -4.27 7.03
C TRP A 315 3.78 -4.90 8.42
N LEU A 316 2.69 -5.60 8.76
CA LEU A 316 2.58 -6.35 10.00
C LEU A 316 3.00 -7.80 9.75
N MET A 317 4.06 -8.24 10.41
CA MET A 317 4.68 -9.53 10.14
C MET A 317 4.53 -10.50 11.31
N TYR A 318 3.93 -11.63 11.05
CA TYR A 318 3.85 -12.78 11.94
C TYR A 318 4.85 -13.86 11.52
N GLY A 319 5.65 -14.35 12.48
CA GLY A 319 6.70 -15.33 12.23
C GLY A 319 8.10 -14.71 12.04
N ALA A 320 8.29 -13.43 12.34
CA ALA A 320 9.55 -12.68 12.20
C ALA A 320 10.75 -13.31 12.93
N ARG A 321 10.53 -14.03 14.04
CA ARG A 321 11.60 -14.65 14.85
C ARG A 321 12.15 -15.96 14.26
N GLY A 322 11.45 -16.54 13.28
CA GLY A 322 11.89 -17.76 12.61
C GLY A 322 13.08 -17.51 11.68
N TRP A 323 13.81 -18.57 11.32
CA TRP A 323 14.98 -18.48 10.44
C TRP A 323 14.68 -17.79 9.09
N ILE A 324 13.62 -18.22 8.39
CA ILE A 324 13.19 -17.57 7.14
C ILE A 324 12.62 -16.17 7.43
N GLY A 325 11.90 -16.03 8.57
CA GLY A 325 11.33 -14.76 8.99
C GLY A 325 12.39 -13.67 9.16
N GLN A 326 13.51 -13.97 9.81
CA GLN A 326 14.62 -13.02 9.98
C GLN A 326 15.22 -12.58 8.64
N LYS A 327 15.39 -13.51 7.69
CA LYS A 327 15.86 -13.19 6.34
C LYS A 327 14.87 -12.31 5.57
N TYR A 328 13.59 -12.60 5.70
CA TYR A 328 12.54 -11.77 5.10
C TYR A 328 12.53 -10.35 5.70
N CYS A 329 12.68 -10.25 7.04
CA CYS A 329 12.76 -8.96 7.73
C CYS A 329 13.93 -8.11 7.23
N SER A 330 15.12 -8.69 7.04
CA SER A 330 16.31 -7.92 6.62
C SER A 330 16.13 -7.28 5.24
N ILE A 331 15.44 -7.96 4.33
CA ILE A 331 15.17 -7.45 2.97
C ILE A 331 13.98 -6.49 2.97
N ALA A 332 12.87 -6.88 3.61
CA ALA A 332 11.67 -6.06 3.62
C ALA A 332 11.88 -4.72 4.33
N ALA A 333 12.68 -4.66 5.40
CA ALA A 333 12.97 -3.43 6.15
C ALA A 333 13.66 -2.33 5.33
N GLU A 334 14.25 -2.66 4.19
CA GLU A 334 14.81 -1.68 3.26
C GLU A 334 13.72 -0.89 2.52
N HIS A 335 12.54 -1.50 2.36
CA HIS A 335 11.44 -0.98 1.54
C HIS A 335 10.21 -0.54 2.35
N VAL A 336 9.99 -1.09 3.54
CA VAL A 336 8.77 -0.91 4.32
C VAL A 336 9.05 -0.59 5.79
N GLU A 337 8.07 0.02 6.49
CA GLU A 337 8.03 0.08 7.96
C GLU A 337 7.53 -1.28 8.46
N LEU A 338 8.47 -2.15 8.87
CA LEU A 338 8.16 -3.51 9.28
C LEU A 338 7.83 -3.59 10.76
N ILE A 339 6.61 -4.00 11.09
CA ILE A 339 6.12 -4.15 12.45
C ILE A 339 5.99 -5.63 12.79
N HIS A 340 6.63 -6.07 13.86
CA HIS A 340 6.55 -7.46 14.29
C HIS A 340 5.26 -7.70 15.08
N GLY A 341 4.42 -8.60 14.59
CA GLY A 341 3.17 -9.01 15.22
C GLY A 341 3.41 -9.63 16.60
N LYS A 342 2.69 -9.13 17.59
CA LYS A 342 2.73 -9.57 18.99
C LYS A 342 1.51 -10.39 19.36
N ALA A 343 0.37 -10.14 18.70
CA ALA A 343 -0.85 -10.90 18.90
C ALA A 343 -0.66 -12.39 18.54
N ARG A 344 -1.39 -13.25 19.22
CA ARG A 344 -1.48 -14.65 18.79
C ARG A 344 -2.32 -14.75 17.54
N ALA A 345 -1.73 -15.13 16.43
CA ALA A 345 -2.38 -15.16 15.11
C ALA A 345 -3.60 -16.11 15.04
N ASN A 346 -3.79 -16.98 16.03
CA ASN A 346 -4.98 -17.82 16.16
C ASN A 346 -6.10 -17.19 17.04
N CYS A 347 -6.01 -15.92 17.37
CA CYS A 347 -7.04 -15.17 18.10
C CYS A 347 -7.54 -14.01 17.22
N PRO A 348 -8.71 -14.15 16.58
CA PRO A 348 -9.22 -13.15 15.63
C PRO A 348 -9.35 -11.74 16.23
N GLU A 349 -9.82 -11.62 17.49
CA GLU A 349 -10.01 -10.34 18.16
C GLU A 349 -8.68 -9.64 18.42
N ALA A 350 -7.65 -10.38 18.86
CA ALA A 350 -6.32 -9.83 19.10
C ALA A 350 -5.62 -9.42 17.81
N VAL A 351 -5.76 -10.21 16.73
CA VAL A 351 -5.25 -9.88 15.40
C VAL A 351 -5.91 -8.61 14.86
N ARG A 352 -7.24 -8.51 15.01
CA ARG A 352 -8.03 -7.35 14.60
C ARG A 352 -7.56 -6.09 15.30
N ALA A 353 -7.48 -6.12 16.62
CA ALA A 353 -7.04 -4.99 17.43
C ALA A 353 -5.60 -4.56 17.08
N GLU A 354 -4.69 -5.53 16.83
CA GLU A 354 -3.32 -5.21 16.45
C GLU A 354 -3.24 -4.59 15.05
N MET A 355 -3.95 -5.15 14.05
CA MET A 355 -4.01 -4.58 12.71
C MET A 355 -4.52 -3.14 12.72
N ASP A 356 -5.55 -2.84 13.52
CA ASP A 356 -6.12 -1.50 13.65
C ASP A 356 -5.15 -0.56 14.35
N ALA A 357 -4.54 -0.99 15.46
CA ALA A 357 -3.61 -0.18 16.25
C ALA A 357 -2.34 0.23 15.47
N VAL A 358 -1.79 -0.67 14.64
CA VAL A 358 -0.60 -0.38 13.84
C VAL A 358 -0.94 0.25 12.49
N GLY A 359 -2.20 0.20 12.07
CA GLY A 359 -2.63 0.64 10.74
C GLY A 359 -1.93 -0.15 9.64
N ALA A 360 -1.99 -1.49 9.72
CA ALA A 360 -1.35 -2.37 8.77
C ALA A 360 -1.91 -2.18 7.35
N GLU A 361 -1.01 -2.10 6.37
CA GLU A 361 -1.32 -1.97 4.94
C GLU A 361 -1.07 -3.25 4.17
N HIS A 362 -0.23 -4.10 4.74
CA HIS A 362 0.05 -5.45 4.27
C HIS A 362 0.36 -6.36 5.46
N VAL A 363 -0.01 -7.63 5.36
CA VAL A 363 0.33 -8.63 6.38
C VAL A 363 1.24 -9.68 5.78
N VAL A 364 2.29 -10.05 6.52
CA VAL A 364 3.19 -11.13 6.14
C VAL A 364 3.05 -12.28 7.14
N CYS A 365 2.66 -13.45 6.66
CA CYS A 365 2.51 -14.66 7.44
C CYS A 365 3.59 -15.68 7.09
N ILE A 366 4.63 -15.76 7.91
CA ILE A 366 5.68 -16.79 7.84
C ILE A 366 5.57 -17.73 9.05
N ILE A 367 4.37 -17.84 9.61
CA ILE A 367 4.10 -18.83 10.65
C ILE A 367 4.09 -20.20 10.02
N GLY A 368 4.85 -21.11 10.60
CA GLY A 368 4.87 -22.50 10.21
C GLY A 368 5.54 -23.35 11.27
N ARG A 369 4.83 -24.36 11.76
CA ARG A 369 5.41 -25.34 12.69
C ARG A 369 5.89 -26.56 11.92
N THR A 370 7.17 -26.83 11.99
CA THR A 370 7.81 -27.99 11.36
C THR A 370 8.65 -28.81 12.35
N HIS A 371 8.66 -28.46 13.64
CA HIS A 371 9.52 -29.05 14.68
C HIS A 371 9.04 -28.63 16.07
N GLY A 372 9.63 -29.22 17.10
CA GLY A 372 9.42 -28.86 18.49
C GLY A 372 10.56 -29.33 19.39
N PRO A 373 10.42 -29.23 20.72
CA PRO A 373 11.45 -29.62 21.64
C PRO A 373 11.95 -31.05 21.40
N GLY A 374 13.25 -31.21 21.28
CA GLY A 374 13.90 -32.52 21.08
C GLY A 374 13.82 -33.14 19.70
N CYS A 375 13.08 -32.51 18.74
CA CYS A 375 12.94 -33.02 17.37
C CYS A 375 12.96 -31.90 16.35
N GLY A 376 13.98 -31.84 15.49
CA GLY A 376 14.22 -30.81 14.48
C GLY A 376 13.47 -30.98 13.17
N THR A 377 12.61 -32.00 13.03
CA THR A 377 11.90 -32.34 11.80
C THR A 377 10.39 -32.39 12.01
N ILE A 378 9.63 -32.58 10.90
CA ILE A 378 8.16 -32.73 10.92
C ILE A 378 7.69 -33.96 11.69
N ASP A 379 8.57 -34.94 11.96
CA ASP A 379 8.26 -36.13 12.78
C ASP A 379 7.77 -35.76 14.18
N TRP A 380 8.13 -34.56 14.68
CA TRP A 380 7.57 -34.02 15.92
C TRP A 380 6.04 -33.87 15.86
N LEU A 381 5.49 -33.54 14.70
CA LEU A 381 4.05 -33.31 14.51
C LEU A 381 3.27 -34.64 14.46
N GLU A 382 3.96 -35.76 14.19
CA GLU A 382 3.33 -37.09 14.15
C GLU A 382 3.20 -37.71 15.57
N GLN A 383 3.78 -37.09 16.58
CA GLN A 383 3.69 -37.59 17.97
C GLN A 383 2.26 -37.43 18.53
N PRO A 384 1.82 -38.33 19.42
CA PRO A 384 0.50 -38.28 20.04
C PRO A 384 0.20 -36.91 20.66
N GLY A 385 -0.97 -36.35 20.32
CA GLY A 385 -1.42 -35.06 20.84
C GLY A 385 -0.80 -33.83 20.15
N HIS A 386 0.12 -33.98 19.18
CA HIS A 386 0.76 -32.82 18.51
C HIS A 386 -0.01 -32.30 17.29
N LEU A 387 -1.00 -33.03 16.76
CA LEU A 387 -1.86 -32.58 15.67
C LEU A 387 -2.52 -31.21 16.00
N ARG A 388 -2.89 -30.96 17.25
CA ARG A 388 -3.47 -29.68 17.70
C ARG A 388 -2.54 -28.49 17.42
N TYR A 389 -1.24 -28.65 17.59
CA TYR A 389 -0.25 -27.59 17.30
C TYR A 389 -0.09 -27.40 15.80
N ASN A 390 -0.13 -28.51 15.03
CA ASN A 390 -0.08 -28.46 13.58
C ASN A 390 -1.28 -27.67 13.01
N VAL A 391 -2.51 -28.04 13.39
CA VAL A 391 -3.74 -27.36 12.96
C VAL A 391 -3.74 -25.90 13.40
N ARG A 392 -3.38 -25.61 14.66
CA ARG A 392 -3.38 -24.24 15.17
C ARG A 392 -2.42 -23.33 14.40
N ASP A 393 -1.18 -23.78 14.18
CA ASP A 393 -0.11 -22.93 13.66
C ASP A 393 -0.02 -22.97 12.11
N ASN A 394 -0.35 -24.10 11.50
CA ASN A 394 -0.22 -24.28 10.04
C ASN A 394 -1.52 -24.11 9.26
N LEU A 395 -2.69 -24.11 9.90
CA LEU A 395 -4.00 -23.93 9.26
C LEU A 395 -4.76 -22.72 9.83
N PHE A 396 -5.07 -22.77 11.15
CA PHE A 396 -6.02 -21.81 11.73
C PHE A 396 -5.42 -20.40 11.81
N ALA A 397 -4.16 -20.24 12.21
CA ALA A 397 -3.51 -18.93 12.27
C ALA A 397 -3.41 -18.26 10.88
N PRO A 398 -2.93 -18.89 9.80
CA PRO A 398 -2.98 -18.33 8.45
C PRO A 398 -4.39 -17.98 7.98
N PHE A 399 -5.39 -18.82 8.30
CA PHE A 399 -6.79 -18.55 7.93
C PHE A 399 -7.33 -17.29 8.61
N VAL A 400 -7.10 -17.11 9.91
CA VAL A 400 -7.50 -15.90 10.65
C VAL A 400 -6.89 -14.66 10.02
N LEU A 401 -5.59 -14.70 9.71
CA LEU A 401 -4.90 -13.57 9.08
C LEU A 401 -5.47 -13.26 7.68
N ALA A 402 -5.70 -14.28 6.84
CA ALA A 402 -6.26 -14.10 5.51
C ALA A 402 -7.68 -13.50 5.56
N SER A 403 -8.53 -14.02 6.45
CA SER A 403 -9.90 -13.55 6.65
C SER A 403 -9.95 -12.10 7.13
N GLU A 404 -9.11 -11.71 8.11
CA GLU A 404 -9.05 -10.33 8.59
C GLU A 404 -8.47 -9.37 7.55
N CYS A 405 -7.49 -9.81 6.74
CA CYS A 405 -6.98 -9.05 5.61
C CYS A 405 -8.06 -8.82 4.54
N HIS A 406 -8.78 -9.87 4.18
CA HIS A 406 -9.87 -9.79 3.19
C HIS A 406 -10.96 -8.81 3.63
N ARG A 407 -11.40 -8.90 4.89
CA ARG A 407 -12.41 -8.01 5.46
C ARG A 407 -12.00 -6.53 5.42
N ARG A 408 -10.70 -6.24 5.46
CA ARG A 408 -10.13 -4.89 5.42
C ARG A 408 -9.70 -4.42 4.04
N GLY A 409 -9.76 -5.27 3.03
CA GLY A 409 -9.25 -4.97 1.69
C GLY A 409 -7.73 -4.79 1.62
N ILE A 410 -6.97 -5.33 2.60
CA ILE A 410 -5.51 -5.31 2.59
C ILE A 410 -4.94 -6.65 2.10
N LYS A 411 -3.74 -6.61 1.52
CA LYS A 411 -3.09 -7.81 0.97
C LYS A 411 -2.34 -8.59 2.04
N MET A 412 -2.14 -9.89 1.80
CA MET A 412 -1.35 -10.77 2.65
C MET A 412 -0.37 -11.60 1.84
N THR A 413 0.90 -11.65 2.24
CA THR A 413 1.86 -12.66 1.78
C THR A 413 1.86 -13.84 2.73
N TYR A 414 1.59 -15.02 2.22
CA TYR A 414 1.59 -16.28 2.97
C TYR A 414 2.72 -17.20 2.51
N MET A 415 3.52 -17.67 3.44
CA MET A 415 4.55 -18.68 3.19
C MET A 415 3.93 -20.07 3.12
N GLY A 416 3.57 -20.48 1.91
CA GLY A 416 3.09 -21.82 1.58
C GLY A 416 4.23 -22.84 1.46
N THR A 417 3.89 -24.05 1.01
CA THR A 417 4.88 -25.13 0.78
C THR A 417 4.50 -25.99 -0.41
N GLY A 418 5.50 -26.46 -1.16
CA GLY A 418 5.35 -27.50 -2.17
C GLY A 418 5.41 -28.94 -1.59
N CYS A 419 5.60 -29.09 -0.27
CA CYS A 419 5.60 -30.42 0.38
C CYS A 419 4.18 -31.05 0.47
N ILE A 420 3.26 -30.60 -0.35
CA ILE A 420 1.89 -31.06 -0.49
C ILE A 420 1.70 -31.93 -1.75
N PHE A 421 2.77 -32.12 -2.53
CA PHE A 421 2.77 -32.89 -3.76
C PHE A 421 3.74 -34.07 -3.68
N LYS A 422 3.44 -35.15 -4.41
CA LYS A 422 4.29 -36.33 -4.57
C LYS A 422 4.19 -36.82 -6.01
N PHE A 423 5.33 -37.20 -6.61
CA PHE A 423 5.37 -37.86 -7.90
C PHE A 423 4.42 -39.05 -7.95
N THR A 424 3.71 -39.20 -9.05
CA THR A 424 2.92 -40.39 -9.42
C THR A 424 3.42 -40.89 -10.77
N ASP A 425 2.95 -42.06 -11.19
CA ASP A 425 3.27 -42.59 -12.52
C ASP A 425 2.69 -41.71 -13.64
N GLU A 426 1.56 -41.03 -13.37
CA GLU A 426 0.84 -40.20 -14.32
C GLU A 426 1.30 -38.71 -14.29
N GLN A 427 1.68 -38.19 -13.12
CA GLN A 427 2.04 -36.78 -12.94
C GLN A 427 3.37 -36.62 -12.22
N LYS A 428 4.32 -35.92 -12.88
CA LYS A 428 5.65 -35.63 -12.35
C LYS A 428 5.89 -34.13 -12.10
N ILE A 429 5.22 -33.25 -12.84
CA ILE A 429 5.35 -31.79 -12.73
C ILE A 429 4.02 -31.23 -12.21
N PHE A 430 4.11 -30.34 -11.21
CA PHE A 430 2.93 -29.72 -10.56
C PHE A 430 2.92 -28.22 -10.78
N THR A 431 1.78 -27.73 -11.22
CA THR A 431 1.48 -26.32 -11.45
C THR A 431 0.86 -25.66 -10.21
N GLU A 432 0.63 -24.37 -10.26
CA GLU A 432 -0.09 -23.63 -9.24
C GLU A 432 -1.57 -24.04 -9.10
N GLU A 433 -2.14 -24.58 -10.17
CA GLU A 433 -3.56 -24.97 -10.22
C GLU A 433 -3.81 -26.37 -9.68
N ASP A 434 -2.78 -27.22 -9.63
CA ASP A 434 -2.91 -28.58 -9.16
C ASP A 434 -3.37 -28.66 -7.70
N LEU A 435 -4.19 -29.67 -7.42
CA LEU A 435 -4.63 -30.00 -6.07
C LEU A 435 -3.56 -30.81 -5.34
N PRO A 436 -3.38 -30.59 -4.02
CA PRO A 436 -2.49 -31.40 -3.20
C PRO A 436 -2.82 -32.90 -3.32
N ASN A 437 -1.79 -33.70 -3.58
CA ASN A 437 -1.91 -35.16 -3.75
C ASN A 437 -1.05 -35.97 -2.75
N PHE A 438 -0.39 -35.31 -1.80
CA PHE A 438 0.46 -35.98 -0.82
C PHE A 438 -0.10 -35.89 0.59
N PHE A 439 -0.44 -37.05 1.16
CA PHE A 439 -1.06 -37.22 2.49
C PHE A 439 -0.23 -38.08 3.45
N GLY A 440 1.06 -38.27 3.16
CA GLY A 440 1.96 -39.14 3.91
C GLY A 440 2.49 -38.56 5.23
N SER A 441 2.04 -37.36 5.61
CA SER A 441 2.34 -36.75 6.93
C SER A 441 1.21 -35.82 7.35
N SER A 442 1.00 -35.69 8.66
CA SER A 442 0.02 -34.74 9.20
C SER A 442 0.35 -33.30 8.80
N TYR A 443 1.64 -32.96 8.68
CA TYR A 443 2.10 -31.66 8.19
C TYR A 443 1.60 -31.39 6.77
N SER A 444 1.83 -32.32 5.85
CA SER A 444 1.45 -32.16 4.44
C SER A 444 -0.07 -32.11 4.26
N ILE A 445 -0.81 -32.90 5.03
CA ILE A 445 -2.28 -32.85 5.06
C ILE A 445 -2.76 -31.45 5.45
N VAL A 446 -2.30 -30.95 6.61
CA VAL A 446 -2.73 -29.66 7.14
C VAL A 446 -2.32 -28.51 6.19
N LYS A 447 -1.10 -28.54 5.66
CA LYS A 447 -0.62 -27.52 4.70
C LYS A 447 -1.33 -27.60 3.36
N GLY A 448 -1.74 -28.79 2.92
CA GLY A 448 -2.56 -28.97 1.73
C GLY A 448 -3.95 -28.32 1.85
N PHE A 449 -4.61 -28.51 3.00
CA PHE A 449 -5.87 -27.80 3.29
C PHE A 449 -5.66 -26.29 3.35
N THR A 450 -4.59 -25.83 4.00
CA THR A 450 -4.30 -24.39 4.07
C THR A 450 -4.07 -23.78 2.69
N ASP A 451 -3.33 -24.48 1.82
CA ASP A 451 -3.10 -24.05 0.44
C ASP A 451 -4.42 -23.85 -0.32
N GLN A 452 -5.37 -24.80 -0.19
CA GLN A 452 -6.69 -24.67 -0.80
C GLN A 452 -7.51 -23.51 -0.20
N MET A 453 -7.43 -23.30 1.12
CA MET A 453 -8.11 -22.17 1.76
C MET A 453 -7.55 -20.82 1.28
N MET A 454 -6.24 -20.71 1.05
CA MET A 454 -5.65 -19.47 0.51
C MET A 454 -6.15 -19.15 -0.91
N LYS A 455 -6.47 -20.16 -1.72
CA LYS A 455 -7.09 -19.97 -3.05
C LYS A 455 -8.50 -19.36 -3.00
N LEU A 456 -9.21 -19.43 -1.85
CA LEU A 456 -10.52 -18.78 -1.67
C LEU A 456 -10.40 -17.25 -1.48
N TYR A 457 -9.19 -16.73 -1.35
CA TYR A 457 -8.91 -15.29 -1.23
C TYR A 457 -8.03 -14.78 -2.37
N PRO A 458 -8.43 -14.96 -3.66
CA PRO A 458 -7.56 -14.72 -4.82
C PRO A 458 -7.12 -13.26 -4.95
N GLU A 459 -7.95 -12.31 -4.49
CA GLU A 459 -7.65 -10.88 -4.53
C GLU A 459 -6.89 -10.38 -3.28
N THR A 460 -6.69 -11.23 -2.29
CA THR A 460 -6.12 -10.85 -0.98
C THR A 460 -4.75 -11.49 -0.75
N VAL A 461 -4.61 -12.78 -1.06
CA VAL A 461 -3.46 -13.58 -0.65
C VAL A 461 -2.48 -13.81 -1.80
N LEU A 462 -1.21 -13.50 -1.56
CA LEU A 462 -0.06 -14.00 -2.30
C LEU A 462 0.44 -15.26 -1.61
N ASN A 463 0.07 -16.44 -2.14
CA ASN A 463 0.47 -17.75 -1.62
C ASN A 463 1.80 -18.21 -2.26
N CYS A 464 2.87 -18.20 -1.48
CA CYS A 464 4.24 -18.48 -1.90
C CYS A 464 4.63 -19.91 -1.54
N ARG A 465 4.51 -20.88 -2.44
CA ARG A 465 4.91 -22.29 -2.21
C ARG A 465 6.42 -22.45 -2.31
N ILE A 466 7.13 -22.42 -1.18
CA ILE A 466 8.55 -22.74 -1.13
C ILE A 466 8.77 -24.24 -0.90
N ARG A 467 10.02 -24.71 -1.14
CA ARG A 467 10.38 -26.11 -0.92
C ARG A 467 11.86 -26.25 -0.53
N MET A 468 12.15 -27.11 0.46
CA MET A 468 13.51 -27.42 0.90
C MET A 468 14.41 -26.17 0.94
N PRO A 469 14.16 -25.20 1.84
CA PRO A 469 14.80 -23.89 1.79
C PRO A 469 16.30 -24.00 2.04
N ILE A 470 17.06 -23.34 1.18
CA ILE A 470 18.53 -23.32 1.13
C ILE A 470 19.02 -21.89 1.31
N SER A 471 20.14 -21.73 2.00
CA SER A 471 20.79 -20.43 2.20
C SER A 471 22.30 -20.61 2.35
N SER A 472 23.04 -19.52 2.20
CA SER A 472 24.50 -19.49 2.40
C SER A 472 24.95 -19.50 3.87
N ASP A 473 24.01 -19.47 4.84
CA ASP A 473 24.33 -19.59 6.27
C ASP A 473 24.41 -21.05 6.72
N ARG A 474 25.01 -21.27 7.90
CA ARG A 474 25.16 -22.60 8.52
C ARG A 474 24.06 -22.89 9.54
N SER A 475 22.89 -22.30 9.41
CA SER A 475 21.77 -22.59 10.30
C SER A 475 21.41 -24.08 10.28
N PRO A 476 21.09 -24.69 11.42
CA PRO A 476 20.60 -26.08 11.46
C PRO A 476 19.23 -26.24 10.74
N ARG A 477 18.62 -25.14 10.30
CA ARG A 477 17.40 -25.12 9.48
C ARG A 477 17.69 -25.19 7.99
N ASN A 478 18.87 -24.79 7.57
CA ASN A 478 19.31 -24.82 6.18
C ASN A 478 19.39 -26.26 5.68
N PHE A 479 18.80 -26.51 4.50
CA PHE A 479 18.76 -27.86 3.94
C PHE A 479 20.16 -28.42 3.68
N ILE A 480 21.11 -27.63 3.19
CA ILE A 480 22.52 -28.07 2.98
C ILE A 480 23.12 -28.50 4.34
N THR A 481 23.00 -27.68 5.38
CA THR A 481 23.52 -28.01 6.71
C THR A 481 22.91 -29.32 7.23
N LYS A 482 21.61 -29.56 7.00
CA LYS A 482 20.97 -30.81 7.42
C LYS A 482 21.55 -32.01 6.71
N ILE A 483 21.64 -31.98 5.37
CA ILE A 483 22.11 -33.16 4.62
C ILE A 483 23.61 -33.44 4.84
N THR A 484 24.41 -32.43 5.22
CA THR A 484 25.82 -32.63 5.61
C THR A 484 26.00 -33.17 7.02
N THR A 485 24.97 -33.21 7.85
CA THR A 485 25.00 -33.78 9.21
C THR A 485 24.31 -35.14 9.31
N TYR A 486 23.61 -35.60 8.26
CA TYR A 486 22.95 -36.90 8.30
C TYR A 486 23.92 -38.05 8.04
N GLU A 487 23.74 -39.12 8.80
CA GLU A 487 24.57 -40.35 8.65
C GLU A 487 24.35 -41.03 7.30
N LYS A 488 23.07 -41.03 6.82
CA LYS A 488 22.67 -41.64 5.56
C LYS A 488 21.73 -40.69 4.78
N ILE A 489 21.83 -40.70 3.47
CA ILE A 489 21.09 -39.86 2.56
C ILE A 489 20.22 -40.68 1.63
N CYS A 490 18.92 -40.37 1.58
CA CYS A 490 18.03 -40.84 0.54
C CYS A 490 18.00 -39.78 -0.57
N SER A 491 18.69 -40.06 -1.70
CA SER A 491 18.88 -39.08 -2.76
C SER A 491 17.77 -39.16 -3.80
N MET A 492 16.90 -38.13 -3.79
CA MET A 492 15.81 -37.99 -4.77
C MET A 492 15.87 -36.59 -5.40
N PRO A 493 15.62 -36.48 -6.73
CA PRO A 493 15.51 -35.18 -7.37
C PRO A 493 14.27 -34.44 -6.88
N ASN A 494 14.41 -33.14 -6.59
CA ASN A 494 13.35 -32.29 -6.08
C ASN A 494 13.52 -30.86 -6.53
N SER A 495 12.40 -30.11 -6.65
CA SER A 495 12.45 -28.65 -6.68
C SER A 495 12.90 -28.12 -5.32
N MET A 496 13.72 -27.06 -5.32
CA MET A 496 14.25 -26.44 -4.11
C MET A 496 14.23 -24.91 -4.21
N THR A 497 14.30 -24.25 -3.06
CA THR A 497 14.21 -22.77 -2.94
C THR A 497 15.51 -22.23 -2.36
N VAL A 498 16.24 -21.41 -3.11
CA VAL A 498 17.36 -20.62 -2.60
C VAL A 498 16.83 -19.30 -2.06
N LEU A 499 16.90 -19.10 -0.76
CA LEU A 499 16.24 -18.00 -0.05
C LEU A 499 16.78 -16.62 -0.46
N GLU A 500 18.09 -16.51 -0.74
CA GLU A 500 18.73 -15.28 -1.17
C GLU A 500 18.20 -14.75 -2.52
N GLU A 501 17.63 -15.60 -3.35
CA GLU A 501 17.03 -15.22 -4.63
C GLU A 501 15.52 -15.05 -4.54
N ILE A 502 14.87 -15.91 -3.78
CA ILE A 502 13.41 -15.97 -3.75
C ILE A 502 12.78 -14.96 -2.79
N ILE A 503 13.41 -14.65 -1.63
CA ILE A 503 12.85 -13.66 -0.70
C ILE A 503 12.78 -12.26 -1.31
N PRO A 504 13.81 -11.74 -2.02
CA PRO A 504 13.69 -10.46 -2.74
C PRO A 504 12.51 -10.42 -3.71
N ILE A 505 12.30 -11.52 -4.47
CA ILE A 505 11.14 -11.65 -5.37
C ILE A 505 9.82 -11.61 -4.60
N MET A 506 9.71 -12.31 -3.48
CA MET A 506 8.50 -12.28 -2.65
C MET A 506 8.19 -10.87 -2.11
N VAL A 507 9.22 -10.13 -1.69
CA VAL A 507 9.08 -8.75 -1.22
C VAL A 507 8.66 -7.83 -2.36
N ASP A 508 9.28 -7.94 -3.54
CA ASP A 508 8.93 -7.16 -4.71
C ASP A 508 7.48 -7.43 -5.17
N MET A 509 7.07 -8.71 -5.24
CA MET A 509 5.68 -9.06 -5.56
C MET A 509 4.68 -8.47 -4.58
N ALA A 510 5.01 -8.48 -3.29
CA ALA A 510 4.16 -7.91 -2.25
C ALA A 510 4.07 -6.38 -2.35
N LEU A 511 5.18 -5.68 -2.64
CA LEU A 511 5.23 -4.24 -2.89
C LEU A 511 4.38 -3.85 -4.10
N ASN A 512 4.37 -4.69 -5.14
CA ASN A 512 3.57 -4.50 -6.34
C ASN A 512 2.12 -5.00 -6.19
N GLY A 513 1.67 -5.38 -4.97
CA GLY A 513 0.31 -5.79 -4.68
C GLY A 513 -0.13 -7.08 -5.39
N ARG A 514 0.80 -7.94 -5.79
CA ARG A 514 0.51 -9.23 -6.45
C ARG A 514 -0.24 -10.15 -5.50
N THR A 515 -1.12 -10.98 -6.08
CA THR A 515 -1.89 -12.00 -5.36
C THR A 515 -1.95 -13.29 -6.18
N GLY A 516 -2.57 -14.31 -5.63
CA GLY A 516 -2.64 -15.66 -6.23
C GLY A 516 -1.53 -16.59 -5.75
N THR A 517 -1.51 -17.82 -6.26
CA THR A 517 -0.52 -18.84 -5.91
C THR A 517 0.66 -18.83 -6.87
N TYR A 518 1.88 -18.97 -6.34
CA TYR A 518 3.13 -19.08 -7.08
C TYR A 518 4.02 -20.16 -6.50
N ASN A 519 4.63 -20.95 -7.36
CA ASN A 519 5.66 -21.91 -6.99
C ASN A 519 7.01 -21.19 -6.86
N MET A 520 7.40 -20.88 -5.63
CA MET A 520 8.57 -20.09 -5.27
C MET A 520 9.81 -20.98 -5.12
N THR A 521 10.18 -21.66 -6.20
CA THR A 521 11.38 -22.50 -6.30
C THR A 521 12.28 -22.02 -7.43
N ASN A 522 13.56 -22.39 -7.38
CA ASN A 522 14.44 -22.17 -8.52
C ASN A 522 14.12 -23.18 -9.63
N PRO A 523 14.22 -22.80 -10.91
CA PRO A 523 13.89 -23.69 -12.03
C PRO A 523 14.71 -24.96 -12.06
N GLY A 524 14.05 -26.10 -12.34
CA GLY A 524 14.65 -27.41 -12.51
C GLY A 524 14.76 -28.23 -11.21
N LEU A 525 15.36 -29.37 -11.33
CA LEU A 525 15.54 -30.37 -10.25
C LEU A 525 17.01 -30.51 -9.85
N ILE A 526 17.20 -30.82 -8.58
CA ILE A 526 18.49 -31.25 -8.06
C ILE A 526 18.29 -32.34 -6.98
N SER A 527 19.18 -33.33 -6.96
CA SER A 527 19.17 -34.40 -5.94
C SER A 527 20.10 -34.06 -4.78
N HIS A 528 19.92 -34.76 -3.68
CA HIS A 528 20.80 -34.63 -2.51
C HIS A 528 22.25 -34.96 -2.86
N ASN A 529 22.49 -36.01 -3.65
CA ASN A 529 23.83 -36.41 -4.04
C ASN A 529 24.51 -35.33 -4.89
N GLU A 530 23.82 -34.74 -5.86
CA GLU A 530 24.38 -33.64 -6.67
C GLU A 530 24.77 -32.44 -5.79
N ILE A 531 23.98 -32.11 -4.76
CA ILE A 531 24.34 -31.05 -3.82
C ILE A 531 25.59 -31.43 -3.02
N LEU A 532 25.68 -32.68 -2.54
CA LEU A 532 26.81 -33.14 -1.73
C LEU A 532 28.10 -33.29 -2.57
N GLU A 533 27.98 -33.63 -3.84
CA GLU A 533 29.11 -33.62 -4.80
C GLU A 533 29.64 -32.18 -5.00
N MET A 534 28.76 -31.20 -5.20
CA MET A 534 29.14 -29.80 -5.25
C MET A 534 29.71 -29.29 -3.93
N TYR A 535 29.16 -29.74 -2.77
CA TYR A 535 29.66 -29.40 -1.44
C TYR A 535 31.08 -29.93 -1.24
N ARG A 536 31.36 -31.19 -1.62
CA ARG A 536 32.67 -31.77 -1.60
C ARG A 536 33.65 -31.04 -2.50
N GLU A 537 33.24 -30.71 -3.73
CA GLU A 537 34.08 -29.96 -4.68
C GLU A 537 34.46 -28.56 -4.14
N ILE A 538 33.49 -27.84 -3.53
CA ILE A 538 33.64 -26.41 -3.26
C ILE A 538 33.99 -26.13 -1.78
N VAL A 539 33.38 -26.85 -0.82
CA VAL A 539 33.43 -26.48 0.60
C VAL A 539 34.35 -27.38 1.39
N GLN A 540 34.28 -28.70 1.21
CA GLN A 540 35.00 -29.68 2.01
C GLN A 540 35.45 -30.90 1.18
N PRO A 541 36.65 -30.91 0.61
CA PRO A 541 37.13 -31.97 -0.29
C PRO A 541 37.09 -33.41 0.28
N ASP A 542 37.25 -33.55 1.57
CA ASP A 542 37.28 -34.88 2.26
C ASP A 542 35.88 -35.33 2.71
N PHE A 543 34.80 -34.60 2.34
CA PHE A 543 33.44 -34.94 2.75
C PHE A 543 32.96 -36.24 2.09
N THR A 544 32.44 -37.14 2.91
CA THR A 544 31.86 -38.42 2.46
C THR A 544 30.50 -38.65 3.04
N TRP A 545 29.66 -39.40 2.36
CA TRP A 545 28.32 -39.80 2.82
C TRP A 545 27.95 -41.21 2.36
N LYS A 546 26.89 -41.74 2.94
CA LYS A 546 26.33 -43.04 2.57
C LYS A 546 24.90 -42.85 2.10
N ASN A 547 24.50 -43.60 1.06
CA ASN A 547 23.14 -43.62 0.59
C ASN A 547 22.35 -44.80 1.18
N PHE A 548 21.01 -44.62 1.24
CA PHE A 548 20.06 -45.67 1.53
C PHE A 548 18.81 -45.49 0.66
N SER A 549 18.02 -46.58 0.50
CA SER A 549 16.83 -46.57 -0.38
C SER A 549 15.64 -45.86 0.28
N GLN A 550 14.61 -45.55 -0.55
CA GLN A 550 13.36 -45.03 -0.01
C GLN A 550 12.66 -46.03 0.92
N GLU A 551 12.75 -47.33 0.62
CA GLU A 551 12.15 -48.39 1.47
C GLU A 551 12.83 -48.43 2.84
N GLU A 552 14.16 -48.29 2.90
CA GLU A 552 14.90 -48.17 4.15
C GLU A 552 14.55 -46.88 4.90
N GLN A 553 14.35 -45.76 4.17
CA GLN A 553 13.95 -44.47 4.77
C GLN A 553 12.60 -44.59 5.46
N LEU A 554 11.59 -45.18 4.81
CA LEU A 554 10.25 -45.38 5.36
C LEU A 554 10.22 -46.18 6.67
N LYS A 555 11.20 -47.06 6.88
CA LYS A 555 11.31 -47.84 8.13
C LYS A 555 11.85 -47.02 9.32
N ILE A 556 12.52 -45.90 9.05
CA ILE A 556 13.20 -45.07 10.05
C ILE A 556 12.37 -43.86 10.43
N LEU A 557 11.63 -43.28 9.50
CA LEU A 557 10.92 -42.01 9.68
C LEU A 557 9.46 -42.22 10.09
N ALA A 558 8.99 -41.41 11.03
CA ALA A 558 7.58 -41.42 11.44
C ALA A 558 6.65 -40.76 10.38
N ALA A 559 7.18 -39.87 9.54
CA ALA A 559 6.46 -39.19 8.47
C ALA A 559 7.08 -39.54 7.12
N ASP A 560 6.24 -39.86 6.11
CA ASP A 560 6.70 -40.00 4.73
C ASP A 560 7.19 -38.65 4.16
N ARG A 561 7.99 -38.69 3.13
CA ARG A 561 8.63 -37.51 2.50
C ARG A 561 8.06 -37.28 1.11
N SER A 562 7.72 -36.02 0.87
CA SER A 562 7.24 -35.51 -0.41
C SER A 562 8.41 -35.37 -1.38
N ASN A 563 8.29 -35.93 -2.57
CA ASN A 563 9.22 -35.71 -3.69
C ASN A 563 8.42 -35.24 -4.88
N ASN A 564 8.78 -34.09 -5.48
CA ASN A 564 8.06 -33.51 -6.61
C ASN A 564 8.90 -32.52 -7.39
N GLU A 565 8.41 -32.19 -8.58
CA GLU A 565 8.81 -31.05 -9.39
C GLU A 565 7.69 -30.04 -9.46
N LEU A 566 7.97 -28.78 -9.14
CA LEU A 566 7.07 -27.64 -9.30
C LEU A 566 7.46 -26.87 -10.55
N THR A 567 6.52 -26.59 -11.47
CA THR A 567 6.79 -25.67 -12.56
C THR A 567 7.01 -24.26 -12.02
N THR A 568 7.90 -23.52 -12.66
CA THR A 568 8.22 -22.13 -12.34
C THR A 568 7.89 -21.18 -13.49
N ASP A 569 7.10 -21.63 -14.48
CA ASP A 569 6.84 -20.86 -15.70
C ASP A 569 6.13 -19.54 -15.37
N LYS A 570 5.11 -19.58 -14.54
CA LYS A 570 4.40 -18.39 -14.05
C LYS A 570 5.31 -17.40 -13.32
N LEU A 571 6.27 -17.88 -12.55
CA LEU A 571 7.25 -17.05 -11.86
C LEU A 571 8.28 -16.47 -12.84
N LYS A 572 8.75 -17.27 -13.80
CA LYS A 572 9.72 -16.85 -14.83
C LYS A 572 9.17 -15.81 -15.81
N GLU A 573 7.87 -15.82 -16.09
CA GLU A 573 7.23 -14.76 -16.88
C GLU A 573 7.42 -13.39 -16.23
N LEU A 574 7.40 -13.31 -14.91
CA LEU A 574 7.60 -12.07 -14.15
C LEU A 574 9.08 -11.79 -13.87
N TYR A 575 9.88 -12.83 -13.67
CA TYR A 575 11.30 -12.76 -13.26
C TYR A 575 12.16 -13.66 -14.16
N PRO A 576 12.37 -13.28 -15.43
CA PRO A 576 13.06 -14.12 -16.42
C PRO A 576 14.55 -14.39 -16.09
N THR A 577 15.12 -13.59 -15.20
CA THR A 577 16.51 -13.71 -14.74
C THR A 577 16.70 -14.69 -13.59
N LEU A 578 15.61 -15.32 -13.09
CA LEU A 578 15.69 -16.31 -12.01
C LEU A 578 16.53 -17.52 -12.46
N ARG A 579 17.59 -17.79 -11.72
CA ARG A 579 18.60 -18.79 -12.09
C ARG A 579 18.13 -20.23 -11.86
N PRO A 580 18.58 -21.18 -12.69
CA PRO A 580 18.35 -22.61 -12.47
C PRO A 580 18.95 -23.09 -11.14
N ILE A 581 18.30 -24.05 -10.50
CA ILE A 581 18.66 -24.52 -9.13
C ILE A 581 20.14 -24.95 -9.03
N LYS A 582 20.70 -25.64 -10.01
CA LYS A 582 22.10 -26.11 -9.96
C LYS A 582 23.09 -24.94 -9.92
N GLN A 583 22.81 -23.88 -10.68
CA GLN A 583 23.65 -22.67 -10.67
C GLN A 583 23.51 -21.94 -9.34
N SER A 584 22.30 -21.79 -8.81
CA SER A 584 22.03 -21.12 -7.53
C SER A 584 22.67 -21.83 -6.35
N ILE A 585 22.67 -23.18 -6.36
CA ILE A 585 23.38 -24.00 -5.35
C ILE A 585 24.89 -23.76 -5.40
N ARG A 586 25.49 -23.77 -6.60
CA ARG A 586 26.93 -23.52 -6.74
C ARG A 586 27.34 -22.16 -6.16
N GLU A 587 26.60 -21.11 -6.47
CA GLU A 587 26.84 -19.78 -5.87
C GLU A 587 26.62 -19.75 -4.37
N THR A 588 25.56 -20.41 -3.88
CA THR A 588 25.29 -20.50 -2.45
C THR A 588 26.46 -21.15 -1.70
N LEU A 589 27.03 -22.22 -2.24
CA LEU A 589 28.19 -22.90 -1.66
C LEU A 589 29.45 -22.03 -1.68
N LEU A 590 29.70 -21.29 -2.77
CA LEU A 590 30.80 -20.31 -2.84
C LEU A 590 30.65 -19.23 -1.76
N ASN A 591 29.44 -18.70 -1.58
CA ASN A 591 29.14 -17.71 -0.54
C ASN A 591 29.26 -18.26 0.88
N MET A 592 29.08 -19.58 1.09
CA MET A 592 29.30 -20.23 2.39
C MET A 592 30.78 -20.21 2.82
N ILE A 593 31.72 -20.19 1.88
CA ILE A 593 33.15 -20.10 2.16
C ILE A 593 33.57 -18.68 2.47
N GLN A 594 33.05 -17.70 1.75
CA GLN A 594 33.43 -16.28 1.90
C GLN A 594 32.96 -15.67 3.23
N LYS A 595 31.97 -16.26 3.89
CA LYS A 595 31.43 -15.81 5.19
C LYS A 595 32.12 -16.45 6.40
N ASN A 596 33.16 -17.25 6.17
CA ASN A 596 34.08 -17.78 7.21
C ASN A 596 35.34 -16.90 7.24
#